data_77978bb86f824ee3d34f48358705ae0a
#
_entry.id   77978bb86f824ee3d34f48358705ae0a
#
_cell.length_a   1.000
_cell.length_b   1.000
_cell.length_c   1.000
_cell.angle_alpha   90.00
_cell.angle_beta   90.00
_cell.angle_gamma   90.00
#
_symmetry.space_group_name_H-M   'P 1'
#
loop_
_entity.id
_entity.type
_entity.pdbx_description
1 polymer ?
#
loop_
_entity_poly.entity_id
_entity_poly.type
_entity_poly.pdbx_seq_one_letter_code
_entity_poly.pdbx_strand_id
1 'polypeptide(L)'
;ASPDQPIFFGGINVYLQHKFSLFRHTPKWIDKAFDSKWLLRKAAARSGMTSSKDLGEITLSTFRGEDGPLVKEVNKVLTWFKEQGSPDILFLSTIMLAGIGKVLKRELNIPVYGFLQGEDSFLDSLLPEYRVEASKLLSHDVALLDGCIAPSKYFGDLMAERLSLKPSKIKHHPNGITTERILPAEDVPSSPSLGYLARLCPLKGLDILVDAFIELKDSGNHDNLSLKIAG
;
A
#
# COMPACT_ATOMS: atom_id res chain seq x y z
N ALA A 1 -1.82 -14.23 9.98
CA ALA A 1 -2.19 -15.10 8.86
C ALA A 1 -2.18 -16.54 9.34
N SER A 2 -3.23 -17.30 9.03
CA SER A 2 -3.26 -18.74 9.28
C SER A 2 -2.09 -19.42 8.58
N PRO A 3 -1.47 -20.48 9.17
CA PRO A 3 -0.28 -21.12 8.60
C PRO A 3 -0.48 -21.72 7.21
N ASP A 4 -1.71 -21.94 6.79
CA ASP A 4 -2.09 -22.65 5.55
C ASP A 4 -2.56 -21.75 4.40
N GLN A 5 -2.53 -20.43 4.54
CA GLN A 5 -2.92 -19.54 3.44
C GLN A 5 -1.81 -19.47 2.38
N PRO A 6 -2.15 -19.60 1.08
CA PRO A 6 -1.19 -19.48 0.01
C PRO A 6 -0.61 -18.05 -0.07
N ILE A 7 0.66 -17.95 -0.40
CA ILE A 7 1.32 -16.67 -0.64
C ILE A 7 1.04 -16.26 -2.09
N PHE A 8 0.40 -15.11 -2.25
CA PHE A 8 0.20 -14.46 -3.55
C PHE A 8 1.19 -13.30 -3.67
N PHE A 9 1.65 -13.04 -4.90
CA PHE A 9 2.60 -11.96 -5.18
C PHE A 9 3.84 -11.99 -4.26
N GLY A 10 4.38 -13.20 -4.03
CA GLY A 10 5.64 -13.35 -3.30
C GLY A 10 6.74 -12.51 -3.95
N GLY A 11 7.41 -11.65 -3.17
CA GLY A 11 8.34 -10.65 -3.69
C GLY A 11 9.44 -11.23 -4.58
N ILE A 12 9.91 -12.46 -4.31
CA ILE A 12 10.90 -13.16 -5.15
C ILE A 12 10.28 -13.56 -6.48
N ASN A 13 9.08 -14.17 -6.47
CA ASN A 13 8.39 -14.59 -7.69
C ASN A 13 8.04 -13.39 -8.57
N VAL A 14 7.55 -12.31 -7.98
CA VAL A 14 7.26 -11.04 -8.69
C VAL A 14 8.53 -10.52 -9.37
N TYR A 15 9.64 -10.44 -8.62
CA TYR A 15 10.92 -9.97 -9.17
C TYR A 15 11.43 -10.85 -10.30
N LEU A 16 11.39 -12.18 -10.14
CA LEU A 16 11.88 -13.12 -11.15
C LEU A 16 11.01 -13.10 -12.42
N GLN A 17 9.68 -13.07 -12.28
CA GLN A 17 8.77 -12.98 -13.43
C GLN A 17 8.91 -11.64 -14.17
N HIS A 18 9.22 -10.57 -13.42
CA HIS A 18 9.51 -9.26 -14.02
C HIS A 18 10.81 -9.28 -14.82
N LYS A 19 11.93 -9.73 -14.22
CA LYS A 19 13.27 -9.68 -14.85
C LYS A 19 13.51 -10.75 -15.90
N PHE A 20 12.91 -11.92 -15.78
CA PHE A 20 13.19 -13.07 -16.64
C PHE A 20 11.90 -13.71 -17.17
N SER A 21 11.68 -13.64 -18.47
CA SER A 21 10.49 -14.19 -19.12
C SER A 21 10.29 -15.71 -18.88
N LEU A 22 11.38 -16.44 -18.67
CA LEU A 22 11.34 -17.88 -18.36
C LEU A 22 10.50 -18.19 -17.12
N PHE A 23 10.56 -17.34 -16.09
CA PHE A 23 9.81 -17.55 -14.84
C PHE A 23 8.30 -17.26 -14.95
N ARG A 24 7.85 -16.67 -16.05
CA ARG A 24 6.41 -16.48 -16.33
C ARG A 24 5.71 -17.80 -16.70
N HIS A 25 6.48 -18.82 -17.08
CA HIS A 25 5.96 -20.11 -17.53
C HIS A 25 6.42 -21.30 -16.66
N THR A 26 7.07 -21.03 -15.52
CA THR A 26 7.51 -22.10 -14.61
C THR A 26 6.32 -22.83 -13.97
N PRO A 27 6.45 -24.15 -13.71
CA PRO A 27 5.44 -24.93 -13.01
C PRO A 27 5.22 -24.47 -11.57
N LYS A 28 4.01 -24.68 -11.04
CA LYS A 28 3.60 -24.24 -9.67
C LYS A 28 4.53 -24.74 -8.54
N TRP A 29 5.20 -25.88 -8.69
CA TRP A 29 6.10 -26.41 -7.67
C TRP A 29 7.39 -25.58 -7.53
N ILE A 30 7.88 -24.99 -8.62
CA ILE A 30 9.02 -24.06 -8.59
C ILE A 30 8.65 -22.79 -7.83
N ASP A 31 7.45 -22.24 -8.09
CA ASP A 31 6.97 -21.04 -7.39
C ASP A 31 6.86 -21.27 -5.88
N LYS A 32 6.34 -22.46 -5.48
CA LYS A 32 6.22 -22.84 -4.08
C LYS A 32 7.58 -22.89 -3.36
N ALA A 33 8.65 -23.27 -4.06
CA ALA A 33 10.01 -23.24 -3.52
C ALA A 33 10.49 -21.80 -3.27
N PHE A 34 10.20 -20.85 -4.18
CA PHE A 34 10.54 -19.44 -4.04
C PHE A 34 9.65 -18.69 -3.04
N ASP A 35 8.43 -19.16 -2.80
CA ASP A 35 7.52 -18.65 -1.76
C ASP A 35 7.87 -19.16 -0.34
N SER A 36 8.95 -19.93 -0.18
CA SER A 36 9.35 -20.42 1.14
C SER A 36 9.67 -19.26 2.09
N LYS A 37 9.15 -19.32 3.32
CA LYS A 37 9.32 -18.28 4.35
C LYS A 37 10.79 -17.93 4.63
N TRP A 38 11.68 -18.94 4.53
CA TRP A 38 13.12 -18.76 4.72
C TRP A 38 13.73 -17.90 3.59
N LEU A 39 13.40 -18.19 2.35
CA LEU A 39 13.91 -17.46 1.18
C LEU A 39 13.40 -16.02 1.16
N LEU A 40 12.12 -15.82 1.48
CA LEU A 40 11.50 -14.49 1.59
C LEU A 40 12.14 -13.65 2.69
N ARG A 41 12.46 -14.23 3.86
CA ARG A 41 13.18 -13.53 4.92
C ARG A 41 14.58 -13.10 4.48
N LYS A 42 15.31 -13.97 3.77
CA LYS A 42 16.65 -13.67 3.27
C LYS A 42 16.62 -12.58 2.17
N ALA A 43 15.60 -12.58 1.33
CA ALA A 43 15.38 -11.53 0.34
C ALA A 43 14.98 -10.21 0.99
N ALA A 44 14.09 -10.23 1.98
CA ALA A 44 13.67 -9.03 2.73
C ALA A 44 14.85 -8.35 3.43
N ALA A 45 15.80 -9.11 3.96
CA ALA A 45 17.02 -8.55 4.56
C ALA A 45 17.93 -7.81 3.56
N ARG A 46 17.70 -7.99 2.25
CA ARG A 46 18.42 -7.31 1.16
C ARG A 46 17.54 -6.34 0.36
N SER A 47 16.28 -6.16 0.75
CA SER A 47 15.29 -5.35 0.01
C SER A 47 15.59 -3.84 -0.04
N GLY A 48 16.53 -3.34 0.78
CA GLY A 48 17.01 -1.95 0.69
C GLY A 48 17.81 -1.61 -0.58
N MET A 49 17.96 -2.53 -1.52
CA MET A 49 18.77 -2.38 -2.74
C MET A 49 17.95 -2.21 -4.03
N THR A 50 16.64 -2.01 -3.94
CA THR A 50 15.81 -1.79 -5.12
C THR A 50 16.09 -0.39 -5.67
N SER A 51 16.58 -0.29 -6.90
CA SER A 51 16.81 1.00 -7.55
C SER A 51 15.47 1.69 -7.86
N SER A 52 15.47 3.04 -7.97
CA SER A 52 14.26 3.79 -8.35
C SER A 52 13.71 3.35 -9.71
N LYS A 53 14.60 2.91 -10.62
CA LYS A 53 14.23 2.34 -11.92
C LYS A 53 13.50 0.99 -11.73
N ASP A 54 14.07 0.07 -10.98
CA ASP A 54 13.44 -1.23 -10.71
C ASP A 54 12.08 -1.05 -10.04
N LEU A 55 11.96 -0.08 -9.11
CA LEU A 55 10.68 0.25 -8.47
C LEU A 55 9.63 0.69 -9.50
N GLY A 56 9.99 1.58 -10.43
CA GLY A 56 9.10 2.02 -11.50
C GLY A 56 8.67 0.87 -12.40
N GLU A 57 9.60 0.05 -12.84
CA GLU A 57 9.34 -1.10 -13.71
C GLU A 57 8.42 -2.14 -13.03
N ILE A 58 8.65 -2.46 -11.76
CA ILE A 58 7.80 -3.39 -10.97
C ILE A 58 6.41 -2.79 -10.77
N THR A 59 6.32 -1.49 -10.51
CA THR A 59 5.03 -0.79 -10.37
C THR A 59 4.20 -0.90 -11.63
N LEU A 60 4.77 -0.59 -12.80
CA LEU A 60 4.05 -0.74 -14.07
C LEU A 60 3.66 -2.19 -14.34
N SER A 61 4.53 -3.15 -14.00
CA SER A 61 4.22 -4.57 -14.13
C SER A 61 3.03 -4.99 -13.28
N THR A 62 2.92 -4.44 -12.07
CA THR A 62 1.81 -4.71 -11.14
C THR A 62 0.52 -4.05 -11.65
N PHE A 63 0.58 -2.81 -12.11
CA PHE A 63 -0.59 -2.08 -12.61
C PHE A 63 -1.17 -2.67 -13.90
N ARG A 64 -0.33 -3.22 -14.77
CA ARG A 64 -0.80 -3.91 -15.99
C ARG A 64 -1.63 -5.17 -15.71
N GLY A 65 -1.54 -5.74 -14.51
CA GLY A 65 -2.35 -6.89 -14.12
C GLY A 65 -2.16 -8.08 -15.08
N GLU A 66 -3.24 -8.51 -15.73
CA GLU A 66 -3.21 -9.63 -16.71
C GLU A 66 -2.46 -9.31 -18.00
N ASP A 67 -2.37 -8.03 -18.37
CA ASP A 67 -1.67 -7.55 -19.58
C ASP A 67 -0.16 -7.41 -19.33
N GLY A 68 0.31 -7.75 -18.13
CA GLY A 68 1.69 -7.60 -17.71
C GLY A 68 2.41 -8.92 -17.43
N PRO A 69 3.68 -8.85 -17.03
CA PRO A 69 4.49 -10.02 -16.71
C PRO A 69 3.99 -10.81 -15.49
N LEU A 70 3.09 -10.25 -14.69
CA LEU A 70 2.55 -10.87 -13.48
C LEU A 70 1.22 -11.60 -13.69
N VAL A 71 0.81 -11.84 -14.94
CA VAL A 71 -0.42 -12.58 -15.29
C VAL A 71 -0.54 -13.93 -14.55
N LYS A 72 0.57 -14.59 -14.31
CA LYS A 72 0.62 -15.86 -13.57
C LYS A 72 0.16 -15.71 -12.12
N GLU A 73 0.57 -14.64 -11.45
CA GLU A 73 0.14 -14.35 -10.07
C GLU A 73 -1.34 -13.95 -10.02
N VAL A 74 -1.83 -13.19 -11.00
CA VAL A 74 -3.26 -12.87 -11.15
C VAL A 74 -4.09 -14.13 -11.28
N ASN A 75 -3.68 -15.06 -12.17
CA ASN A 75 -4.36 -16.34 -12.38
C ASN A 75 -4.32 -17.23 -11.13
N LYS A 76 -3.25 -17.19 -10.36
CA LYS A 76 -3.11 -17.93 -9.09
C LYS A 76 -4.15 -17.44 -8.06
N VAL A 77 -4.32 -16.11 -7.92
CA VAL A 77 -5.35 -15.52 -7.06
C VAL A 77 -6.74 -15.90 -7.53
N LEU A 78 -7.02 -15.76 -8.82
CA LEU A 78 -8.30 -16.10 -9.41
C LEU A 78 -8.67 -17.58 -9.21
N THR A 79 -7.72 -18.49 -9.43
CA THR A 79 -7.92 -19.92 -9.21
C THR A 79 -8.27 -20.21 -7.76
N TRP A 80 -7.55 -19.57 -6.82
CA TRP A 80 -7.82 -19.73 -5.40
C TRP A 80 -9.24 -19.31 -5.02
N PHE A 81 -9.72 -18.15 -5.50
CA PHE A 81 -11.10 -17.73 -5.25
C PHE A 81 -12.13 -18.70 -5.86
N LYS A 82 -11.88 -19.23 -7.04
CA LYS A 82 -12.77 -20.23 -7.67
C LYS A 82 -12.82 -21.55 -6.89
N GLU A 83 -11.71 -21.94 -6.25
CA GLU A 83 -11.61 -23.16 -5.42
C GLU A 83 -12.21 -22.96 -4.01
N GLN A 84 -12.04 -21.79 -3.41
CA GLN A 84 -12.53 -21.51 -2.04
C GLN A 84 -13.98 -21.00 -1.99
N GLY A 85 -14.56 -20.66 -3.14
CA GLY A 85 -15.83 -19.98 -3.27
C GLY A 85 -15.68 -18.47 -3.46
N SER A 86 -16.46 -17.90 -4.39
CA SER A 86 -16.43 -16.45 -4.64
C SER A 86 -17.05 -15.69 -3.47
N PRO A 87 -16.42 -14.61 -3.00
CA PRO A 87 -17.01 -13.73 -2.00
C PRO A 87 -18.16 -12.91 -2.61
N ASP A 88 -19.04 -12.36 -1.78
CA ASP A 88 -20.10 -11.45 -2.21
C ASP A 88 -19.57 -10.08 -2.64
N ILE A 89 -18.42 -9.67 -2.09
CA ILE A 89 -17.77 -8.39 -2.33
C ILE A 89 -16.27 -8.50 -2.05
N LEU A 90 -15.46 -7.76 -2.80
CA LEU A 90 -14.01 -7.69 -2.59
C LEU A 90 -13.56 -6.26 -2.30
N PHE A 91 -12.74 -6.10 -1.25
CA PHE A 91 -12.07 -4.86 -0.94
C PHE A 91 -10.56 -5.02 -1.18
N LEU A 92 -10.02 -4.20 -2.07
CA LEU A 92 -8.57 -4.08 -2.25
C LEU A 92 -8.00 -3.17 -1.16
N SER A 93 -6.96 -3.62 -0.48
CA SER A 93 -6.31 -2.83 0.59
C SER A 93 -5.70 -1.51 0.09
N THR A 94 -5.47 -1.38 -1.19
CA THR A 94 -5.05 -0.16 -1.88
C THR A 94 -5.50 -0.22 -3.34
N ILE A 95 -5.81 0.94 -3.94
CA ILE A 95 -6.14 1.03 -5.36
C ILE A 95 -4.96 0.64 -6.28
N MET A 96 -3.75 0.57 -5.78
CA MET A 96 -2.59 0.10 -6.54
C MET A 96 -2.75 -1.35 -7.04
N LEU A 97 -3.70 -2.09 -6.47
CA LEU A 97 -4.10 -3.43 -6.93
C LEU A 97 -5.25 -3.41 -7.94
N ALA A 98 -5.65 -2.25 -8.46
CA ALA A 98 -6.79 -2.13 -9.36
C ALA A 98 -6.64 -2.95 -10.64
N GLY A 99 -5.41 -3.10 -11.17
CA GLY A 99 -5.12 -3.96 -12.31
C GLY A 99 -5.48 -5.44 -12.09
N ILE A 100 -5.37 -5.91 -10.84
CA ILE A 100 -5.83 -7.25 -10.44
C ILE A 100 -7.33 -7.20 -10.14
N GLY A 101 -7.78 -6.14 -9.47
CA GLY A 101 -9.18 -5.97 -9.08
C GLY A 101 -10.15 -6.00 -10.25
N LYS A 102 -9.80 -5.37 -11.40
CA LYS A 102 -10.62 -5.41 -12.62
C LYS A 102 -10.80 -6.82 -13.15
N VAL A 103 -9.76 -7.65 -13.07
CA VAL A 103 -9.81 -9.05 -13.52
C VAL A 103 -10.70 -9.87 -12.59
N LEU A 104 -10.51 -9.75 -11.27
CA LEU A 104 -11.32 -10.45 -10.28
C LEU A 104 -12.80 -10.04 -10.39
N LYS A 105 -13.09 -8.76 -10.56
CA LYS A 105 -14.44 -8.26 -10.80
C LYS A 105 -15.10 -8.94 -12.01
N ARG A 106 -14.40 -8.97 -13.14
CA ARG A 106 -14.90 -9.56 -14.38
C ARG A 106 -15.08 -11.08 -14.26
N GLU A 107 -14.08 -11.79 -13.77
CA GLU A 107 -14.04 -13.24 -13.77
C GLU A 107 -14.89 -13.89 -12.68
N LEU A 108 -15.10 -13.21 -11.56
CA LEU A 108 -15.93 -13.70 -10.45
C LEU A 108 -17.33 -13.08 -10.45
N ASN A 109 -17.57 -12.06 -11.27
CA ASN A 109 -18.82 -11.29 -11.34
C ASN A 109 -19.26 -10.74 -9.97
N ILE A 110 -18.33 -10.13 -9.24
CA ILE A 110 -18.54 -9.57 -7.90
C ILE A 110 -18.22 -8.08 -7.86
N PRO A 111 -18.83 -7.30 -6.96
CA PRO A 111 -18.43 -5.93 -6.70
C PRO A 111 -17.01 -5.85 -6.13
N VAL A 112 -16.20 -4.90 -6.66
CA VAL A 112 -14.83 -4.67 -6.18
C VAL A 112 -14.63 -3.20 -5.86
N TYR A 113 -14.18 -2.93 -4.64
CA TYR A 113 -13.85 -1.59 -4.14
C TYR A 113 -12.38 -1.50 -3.77
N GLY A 114 -11.78 -0.32 -3.90
CA GLY A 114 -10.39 -0.08 -3.49
C GLY A 114 -10.28 0.96 -2.38
N PHE A 115 -9.41 0.72 -1.40
CA PHE A 115 -9.07 1.75 -0.41
C PHE A 115 -8.03 2.72 -0.97
N LEU A 116 -8.20 3.99 -0.66
CA LEU A 116 -7.23 5.05 -0.88
C LEU A 116 -6.38 5.21 0.39
N GLN A 117 -5.04 5.01 0.28
CA GLN A 117 -4.16 4.85 1.45
C GLN A 117 -2.85 5.67 1.36
N GLY A 118 -2.82 6.74 0.55
CA GLY A 118 -1.63 7.60 0.40
C GLY A 118 -0.82 7.28 -0.86
N GLU A 119 -1.49 6.86 -1.93
CA GLU A 119 -0.88 6.53 -3.22
C GLU A 119 -0.30 7.75 -3.94
N ASP A 120 -0.75 8.95 -3.60
CA ASP A 120 -0.24 10.21 -4.13
C ASP A 120 1.27 10.33 -3.90
N SER A 121 1.71 10.18 -2.66
CA SER A 121 3.12 10.25 -2.28
C SER A 121 3.97 9.17 -2.96
N PHE A 122 3.41 7.97 -3.12
CA PHE A 122 4.08 6.89 -3.83
C PHE A 122 4.25 7.22 -5.31
N LEU A 123 3.18 7.66 -5.99
CA LEU A 123 3.24 8.04 -7.40
C LEU A 123 4.22 9.19 -7.64
N ASP A 124 4.27 10.16 -6.71
CA ASP A 124 5.20 11.29 -6.80
C ASP A 124 6.67 10.89 -6.61
N SER A 125 6.92 9.81 -5.88
CA SER A 125 8.27 9.26 -5.68
C SER A 125 8.81 8.50 -6.90
N LEU A 126 7.96 8.14 -7.86
CA LEU A 126 8.40 7.47 -9.08
C LEU A 126 9.18 8.43 -9.99
N LEU A 127 10.14 7.89 -10.73
CA LEU A 127 10.82 8.64 -11.80
C LEU A 127 9.78 9.15 -12.83
N PRO A 128 9.99 10.34 -13.42
CA PRO A 128 9.00 10.99 -14.30
C PRO A 128 8.48 10.09 -15.43
N GLU A 129 9.34 9.30 -16.04
CA GLU A 129 8.99 8.38 -17.13
C GLU A 129 8.00 7.29 -16.70
N TYR A 130 8.10 6.79 -15.46
CA TYR A 130 7.18 5.79 -14.92
C TYR A 130 5.91 6.42 -14.34
N ARG A 131 6.01 7.61 -13.75
CA ARG A 131 4.90 8.30 -13.10
C ARG A 131 3.73 8.54 -14.05
N VAL A 132 4.02 9.03 -15.26
CA VAL A 132 2.99 9.33 -16.25
C VAL A 132 2.22 8.08 -16.67
N GLU A 133 2.94 7.01 -16.99
CA GLU A 133 2.31 5.75 -17.40
C GLU A 133 1.58 5.08 -16.23
N ALA A 134 2.18 5.06 -15.03
CA ALA A 134 1.56 4.53 -13.82
C ALA A 134 0.26 5.26 -13.51
N SER A 135 0.23 6.59 -13.58
CA SER A 135 -0.98 7.37 -13.34
C SER A 135 -2.07 7.07 -14.36
N LYS A 136 -1.73 6.90 -15.63
CA LYS A 136 -2.70 6.54 -16.68
C LYS A 136 -3.30 5.16 -16.46
N LEU A 137 -2.46 4.15 -16.20
CA LEU A 137 -2.91 2.78 -15.92
C LEU A 137 -3.82 2.75 -14.69
N LEU A 138 -3.39 3.41 -13.62
CA LEU A 138 -4.14 3.44 -12.37
C LEU A 138 -5.50 4.13 -12.54
N SER A 139 -5.54 5.30 -13.19
CA SER A 139 -6.80 6.01 -13.49
C SER A 139 -7.77 5.14 -14.29
N HIS A 140 -7.27 4.48 -15.34
CA HIS A 140 -8.08 3.59 -16.17
C HIS A 140 -8.66 2.43 -15.35
N ASP A 141 -7.81 1.73 -14.59
CA ASP A 141 -8.21 0.51 -13.90
C ASP A 141 -9.10 0.78 -12.68
N VAL A 142 -8.83 1.87 -11.93
CA VAL A 142 -9.70 2.31 -10.83
C VAL A 142 -11.07 2.73 -11.31
N ALA A 143 -11.17 3.35 -12.51
CA ALA A 143 -12.46 3.68 -13.09
C ALA A 143 -13.35 2.46 -13.38
N LEU A 144 -12.76 1.28 -13.58
CA LEU A 144 -13.45 0.00 -13.80
C LEU A 144 -13.96 -0.64 -12.50
N LEU A 145 -13.42 -0.26 -11.34
CA LEU A 145 -13.92 -0.73 -10.04
C LEU A 145 -15.32 -0.15 -9.75
N ASP A 146 -16.03 -0.72 -8.77
CA ASP A 146 -17.34 -0.22 -8.35
C ASP A 146 -17.25 1.07 -7.55
N GLY A 147 -16.15 1.27 -6.85
CA GLY A 147 -15.86 2.52 -6.13
C GLY A 147 -14.57 2.49 -5.35
N CYS A 148 -14.31 3.60 -4.66
CA CYS A 148 -13.19 3.78 -3.76
C CYS A 148 -13.66 4.22 -2.38
N ILE A 149 -12.89 3.86 -1.36
CA ILE A 149 -13.11 4.28 0.02
C ILE A 149 -11.91 5.13 0.45
N ALA A 150 -12.17 6.39 0.78
CA ALA A 150 -11.16 7.34 1.24
C ALA A 150 -11.22 7.53 2.76
N PRO A 151 -10.09 7.62 3.46
CA PRO A 151 -10.06 7.84 4.91
C PRO A 151 -10.49 9.25 5.32
N SER A 152 -10.50 10.20 4.39
CA SER A 152 -10.97 11.57 4.61
C SER A 152 -11.55 12.17 3.33
N LYS A 153 -12.38 13.19 3.50
CA LYS A 153 -12.92 13.95 2.35
C LYS A 153 -11.78 14.59 1.55
N TYR A 154 -10.82 15.23 2.23
CA TYR A 154 -9.66 15.85 1.59
C TYR A 154 -8.92 14.87 0.67
N PHE A 155 -8.58 13.69 1.18
CA PHE A 155 -7.83 12.72 0.39
C PHE A 155 -8.67 12.11 -0.74
N GLY A 156 -9.97 11.94 -0.52
CA GLY A 156 -10.91 11.51 -1.55
C GLY A 156 -11.00 12.52 -2.70
N ASP A 157 -11.15 13.81 -2.39
CA ASP A 157 -11.22 14.87 -3.39
C ASP A 157 -9.90 15.01 -4.17
N LEU A 158 -8.75 14.97 -3.46
CA LEU A 158 -7.40 14.98 -4.06
C LEU A 158 -7.22 13.84 -5.08
N MET A 159 -7.58 12.62 -4.70
CA MET A 159 -7.42 11.45 -5.56
C MET A 159 -8.46 11.41 -6.68
N ALA A 160 -9.66 11.96 -6.47
CA ALA A 160 -10.66 12.13 -7.53
C ALA A 160 -10.12 13.01 -8.66
N GLU A 161 -9.56 14.16 -8.31
CA GLU A 161 -8.94 15.07 -9.27
C GLU A 161 -7.75 14.41 -9.98
N ARG A 162 -6.83 13.84 -9.20
CA ARG A 162 -5.58 13.24 -9.70
C ARG A 162 -5.79 12.08 -10.66
N LEU A 163 -6.79 11.24 -10.39
CA LEU A 163 -7.13 10.08 -11.21
C LEU A 163 -8.32 10.32 -12.15
N SER A 164 -8.84 11.56 -12.22
CA SER A 164 -10.00 11.92 -13.04
C SER A 164 -11.23 11.03 -12.76
N LEU A 165 -11.46 10.69 -11.50
CA LEU A 165 -12.57 9.86 -11.05
C LEU A 165 -13.82 10.70 -10.80
N LYS A 166 -14.99 10.12 -11.08
CA LYS A 166 -16.26 10.76 -10.72
C LYS A 166 -16.39 10.80 -9.18
N PRO A 167 -16.70 11.96 -8.56
CA PRO A 167 -16.86 12.05 -7.10
C PRO A 167 -17.87 11.05 -6.52
N SER A 168 -18.90 10.68 -7.28
CA SER A 168 -19.90 9.68 -6.87
C SER A 168 -19.33 8.26 -6.64
N LYS A 169 -18.16 7.96 -7.19
CA LYS A 169 -17.45 6.70 -6.98
C LYS A 169 -16.65 6.65 -5.68
N ILE A 170 -16.49 7.78 -4.98
CA ILE A 170 -15.69 7.85 -3.76
C ILE A 170 -16.61 7.95 -2.55
N LYS A 171 -16.43 7.04 -1.61
CA LYS A 171 -17.08 7.05 -0.29
C LYS A 171 -16.05 7.44 0.76
N HIS A 172 -16.47 8.25 1.72
CA HIS A 172 -15.59 8.62 2.84
C HIS A 172 -15.89 7.73 4.02
N HIS A 173 -14.85 7.08 4.52
CA HIS A 173 -14.94 6.27 5.73
C HIS A 173 -13.61 6.37 6.48
N PRO A 174 -13.57 7.04 7.65
CA PRO A 174 -12.36 7.17 8.45
C PRO A 174 -11.82 5.80 8.85
N ASN A 175 -10.50 5.69 8.96
CA ASN A 175 -9.87 4.49 9.46
C ASN A 175 -10.28 4.28 10.93
N GLY A 176 -10.70 3.07 11.26
CA GLY A 176 -11.01 2.67 12.62
C GLY A 176 -9.78 2.20 13.37
N ILE A 177 -9.83 2.31 14.70
CA ILE A 177 -8.84 1.74 15.61
C ILE A 177 -9.54 0.92 16.69
N THR A 178 -8.84 -0.08 17.22
CA THR A 178 -9.30 -0.84 18.37
C THR A 178 -8.95 -0.06 19.65
N THR A 179 -9.96 0.37 20.39
CA THR A 179 -9.77 1.22 21.59
C THR A 179 -9.73 0.46 22.91
N GLU A 180 -10.01 -0.84 22.92
CA GLU A 180 -10.11 -1.68 24.14
C GLU A 180 -8.88 -1.61 25.05
N ARG A 181 -7.70 -1.29 24.49
CA ARG A 181 -6.43 -1.19 25.23
C ARG A 181 -5.96 0.26 25.40
N ILE A 182 -6.77 1.23 25.00
CA ILE A 182 -6.45 2.65 25.09
C ILE A 182 -7.34 3.23 26.18
N LEU A 183 -6.78 3.32 27.38
CA LEU A 183 -7.49 3.88 28.54
C LEU A 183 -7.13 5.37 28.67
N PRO A 184 -8.07 6.20 29.10
CA PRO A 184 -7.76 7.58 29.51
C PRO A 184 -6.71 7.56 30.63
N ALA A 185 -5.82 8.56 30.64
CA ALA A 185 -4.92 8.73 31.75
C ALA A 185 -5.70 9.08 33.03
N GLU A 186 -5.36 8.46 34.16
CA GLU A 186 -5.99 8.74 35.45
C GLU A 186 -5.59 10.11 35.97
N ASP A 187 -4.31 10.51 35.72
CA ASP A 187 -3.76 11.78 36.16
C ASP A 187 -3.24 12.63 34.99
N VAL A 188 -3.35 13.92 35.11
CA VAL A 188 -2.72 14.87 34.20
C VAL A 188 -1.23 15.00 34.59
N PRO A 189 -0.29 14.80 33.66
CA PRO A 189 1.13 14.94 33.94
C PRO A 189 1.45 16.33 34.50
N SER A 190 2.29 16.38 35.53
CA SER A 190 2.71 17.65 36.17
C SER A 190 3.56 18.54 35.27
N SER A 191 4.20 17.94 34.25
CA SER A 191 4.99 18.67 33.25
C SER A 191 4.44 18.38 31.84
N PRO A 192 4.32 19.42 31.00
CA PRO A 192 3.83 19.21 29.62
C PRO A 192 4.81 18.39 28.80
N SER A 193 4.27 17.51 27.95
CA SER A 193 5.08 16.74 27.01
C SER A 193 4.42 16.70 25.64
N LEU A 194 5.23 16.82 24.60
CA LEU A 194 4.86 16.57 23.22
C LEU A 194 5.13 15.09 22.90
N GLY A 195 4.19 14.42 22.27
CA GLY A 195 4.34 13.02 21.82
C GLY A 195 4.45 12.95 20.31
N TYR A 196 5.44 12.22 19.80
CA TYR A 196 5.55 11.86 18.40
C TYR A 196 5.53 10.34 18.28
N LEU A 197 4.59 9.81 17.46
CA LEU A 197 4.48 8.38 17.19
C LEU A 197 4.27 8.16 15.69
N ALA A 198 5.33 7.84 14.98
CA ALA A 198 5.28 7.51 13.56
C ALA A 198 6.56 6.82 13.13
N ARG A 199 6.56 6.19 11.92
CA ARG A 199 7.80 5.71 11.32
C ARG A 199 8.80 6.84 11.16
N LEU A 200 10.05 6.59 11.52
CA LEU A 200 11.14 7.56 11.40
C LEU A 200 11.57 7.69 9.94
N CYS A 201 10.88 8.55 9.20
CA CYS A 201 11.17 8.86 7.80
C CYS A 201 10.85 10.32 7.50
N PRO A 202 11.49 10.96 6.49
CA PRO A 202 11.33 12.38 6.17
C PRO A 202 9.87 12.80 5.97
N LEU A 203 9.05 11.93 5.35
CA LEU A 203 7.63 12.20 5.10
C LEU A 203 6.81 12.45 6.39
N LYS A 204 7.29 12.02 7.55
CA LYS A 204 6.61 12.20 8.84
C LYS A 204 7.05 13.44 9.61
N GLY A 205 8.02 14.19 9.07
CA GLY A 205 8.38 15.52 9.56
C GLY A 205 8.96 15.55 10.98
N LEU A 206 9.68 14.50 11.42
CA LEU A 206 10.31 14.50 12.73
C LEU A 206 11.37 15.59 12.86
N ASP A 207 12.13 15.85 11.81
CA ASP A 207 13.10 16.92 11.70
C ASP A 207 12.45 18.29 11.96
N ILE A 208 11.34 18.59 11.28
CA ILE A 208 10.58 19.83 11.48
C ILE A 208 10.08 19.94 12.93
N LEU A 209 9.58 18.84 13.51
CA LEU A 209 9.13 18.85 14.90
C LEU A 209 10.26 19.13 15.88
N VAL A 210 11.45 18.54 15.65
CA VAL A 210 12.62 18.75 16.51
C VAL A 210 13.10 20.18 16.43
N ASP A 211 13.17 20.77 15.23
CA ASP A 211 13.55 22.18 15.06
C ASP A 211 12.59 23.11 15.79
N ALA A 212 11.28 22.92 15.61
CA ALA A 212 10.26 23.70 16.33
C ALA A 212 10.34 23.50 17.87
N PHE A 213 10.66 22.30 18.33
CA PHE A 213 10.85 22.04 19.77
C PHE A 213 12.08 22.77 20.31
N ILE A 214 13.19 22.83 19.59
CA ILE A 214 14.40 23.58 19.96
C ILE A 214 14.07 25.06 20.07
N GLU A 215 13.39 25.65 19.07
CA GLU A 215 12.97 27.04 19.11
C GLU A 215 12.11 27.38 20.35
N LEU A 216 11.16 26.48 20.70
CA LEU A 216 10.34 26.61 21.88
C LEU A 216 11.19 26.61 23.17
N LYS A 217 12.19 25.76 23.27
CA LYS A 217 13.09 25.68 24.42
C LYS A 217 13.95 26.98 24.54
N ASP A 218 14.48 27.42 23.41
CA ASP A 218 15.35 28.61 23.36
C ASP A 218 14.59 29.91 23.68
N SER A 219 13.26 29.91 23.52
CA SER A 219 12.43 31.06 23.91
C SER A 219 12.40 31.32 25.43
N GLY A 220 12.87 30.38 26.26
CA GLY A 220 12.93 30.47 27.72
C GLY A 220 11.57 30.39 28.44
N ASN A 221 10.48 30.18 27.72
CA ASN A 221 9.13 30.10 28.29
C ASN A 221 8.63 28.69 28.57
N HIS A 222 9.40 27.68 28.15
CA HIS A 222 8.97 26.27 28.12
C HIS A 222 10.00 25.30 28.70
N ASP A 223 10.69 25.69 29.78
CA ASP A 223 11.79 24.90 30.39
C ASP A 223 11.36 23.46 30.79
N ASN A 224 10.13 23.33 31.27
CA ASN A 224 9.59 22.03 31.71
C ASN A 224 8.99 21.18 30.58
N LEU A 225 8.98 21.69 29.33
CA LEU A 225 8.47 20.95 28.20
C LEU A 225 9.43 19.83 27.80
N SER A 226 8.90 18.64 27.58
CA SER A 226 9.66 17.48 27.09
C SER A 226 9.12 16.98 25.74
N LEU A 227 9.97 16.36 24.92
CA LEU A 227 9.59 15.71 23.68
C LEU A 227 9.84 14.21 23.80
N LYS A 228 8.79 13.41 23.57
CA LYS A 228 8.84 11.94 23.57
C LYS A 228 8.67 11.43 22.14
N ILE A 229 9.63 10.68 21.65
CA ILE A 229 9.67 10.15 20.28
C ILE A 229 9.60 8.63 20.34
N ALA A 230 8.68 8.04 19.55
CA ALA A 230 8.56 6.63 19.34
C ALA A 230 8.24 6.35 17.85
N GLY A 231 8.81 5.23 17.29
CA GLY A 231 8.60 4.86 15.90
C GLY A 231 9.31 3.55 15.51
#